data_9df9641164454c2fbcb8cf2a6eaa6b31
#
_entry.id   9df9641164454c2fbcb8cf2a6eaa6b31
#
_cell.length_a   1.000
_cell.length_b   1.000
_cell.length_c   1.000
_cell.angle_alpha   90.00
_cell.angle_beta   90.00
_cell.angle_gamma   90.00
#
_symmetry.space_group_name_H-M   'P 1'
#
loop_
_entity.id
_entity.type
_entity.pdbx_description
1 polymer ?
#
loop_
_entity_poly.entity_id
_entity_poly.type
_entity_poly.pdbx_seq_one_letter_code
_entity_poly.pdbx_strand_id
1 'polypeptide(L)'
;IVRRLNAAGRKTPAQLQYERYGREVRHTHKTRDGQFLWTYTSVKNILVEEAYTGVLNNHRREYNNGKAKHIDKTDWYRHEGFFPVIIEKQEWEQVQRLLKQQARPANGNQAKHRYAGLLTCQECGNTFIPMIRCWNGKSRVEYVCRGYHRNGKSYCSSHRIHEEVLDAAVQEYAETVRKQCAEE
;
A
#
# COMPACT_ATOMS: atom_id res chain seq x y z
N ILE A 1 8.24 -9.73 -8.22
CA ILE A 1 7.08 -9.87 -9.13
C ILE A 1 6.63 -8.49 -9.61
N VAL A 2 6.17 -7.55 -8.74
CA VAL A 2 5.63 -6.23 -9.13
C VAL A 2 6.54 -5.46 -10.08
N ARG A 3 7.85 -5.33 -9.74
CA ARG A 3 8.82 -4.64 -10.60
C ARG A 3 8.95 -5.27 -11.98
N ARG A 4 8.92 -6.60 -12.06
CA ARG A 4 9.00 -7.32 -13.35
C ARG A 4 7.76 -7.12 -14.19
N LEU A 5 6.55 -7.12 -13.59
CA LEU A 5 5.30 -6.87 -14.30
C LEU A 5 5.24 -5.44 -14.86
N ASN A 6 5.66 -4.44 -14.05
CA ASN A 6 5.72 -3.04 -14.49
C ASN A 6 6.76 -2.82 -15.58
N ALA A 7 7.97 -3.38 -15.43
CA ALA A 7 9.02 -3.28 -16.44
C ALA A 7 8.65 -3.96 -17.76
N ALA A 8 7.90 -5.06 -17.70
CA ALA A 8 7.40 -5.77 -18.88
C ALA A 8 6.15 -5.13 -19.51
N GLY A 9 5.65 -4.01 -18.97
CA GLY A 9 4.45 -3.34 -19.47
C GLY A 9 3.18 -4.20 -19.42
N ARG A 10 3.11 -5.19 -18.51
CA ARG A 10 1.94 -6.06 -18.40
C ARG A 10 0.73 -5.28 -17.94
N LYS A 11 -0.39 -5.41 -18.69
CA LYS A 11 -1.65 -4.73 -18.33
C LYS A 11 -2.14 -5.15 -16.95
N THR A 12 -2.54 -4.18 -16.16
CA THR A 12 -3.14 -4.43 -14.84
C THR A 12 -4.62 -4.79 -14.98
N PRO A 13 -5.24 -5.48 -14.00
CA PRO A 13 -6.69 -5.70 -14.01
C PRO A 13 -7.50 -4.40 -14.11
N ALA A 14 -7.06 -3.33 -13.45
CA ALA A 14 -7.68 -2.02 -13.52
C ALA A 14 -7.59 -1.39 -14.92
N GLN A 15 -6.47 -1.57 -15.61
CA GLN A 15 -6.32 -1.13 -17.00
C GLN A 15 -7.25 -1.89 -17.95
N LEU A 16 -7.30 -3.22 -17.81
CA LEU A 16 -8.20 -4.05 -18.64
C LEU A 16 -9.67 -3.67 -18.41
N GLN A 17 -10.03 -3.38 -17.17
CA GLN A 17 -11.38 -2.93 -16.83
C GLN A 17 -11.68 -1.53 -17.41
N TYR A 18 -10.72 -0.62 -17.36
CA TYR A 18 -10.85 0.71 -17.98
C TYR A 18 -10.99 0.62 -19.49
N GLU A 19 -10.16 -0.18 -20.17
CA GLU A 19 -10.23 -0.40 -21.63
C GLU A 19 -11.57 -1.02 -22.05
N ARG A 20 -12.13 -1.91 -21.21
CA ARG A 20 -13.39 -2.62 -21.53
C ARG A 20 -14.65 -1.80 -21.25
N TYR A 21 -14.65 -1.02 -20.19
CA TYR A 21 -15.87 -0.37 -19.69
C TYR A 21 -15.78 1.17 -19.61
N GLY A 22 -14.64 1.77 -19.91
CA GLY A 22 -14.40 3.21 -19.81
C GLY A 22 -14.46 3.79 -18.38
N ARG A 23 -14.47 2.93 -17.35
CA ARG A 23 -14.59 3.35 -15.95
C ARG A 23 -13.29 3.14 -15.21
N GLU A 24 -12.84 4.19 -14.52
CA GLU A 24 -11.70 4.04 -13.59
C GLU A 24 -12.14 3.34 -12.30
N VAL A 25 -11.30 2.39 -11.89
CA VAL A 25 -11.46 1.73 -10.59
C VAL A 25 -10.93 2.65 -9.50
N ARG A 26 -11.68 2.82 -8.42
CA ARG A 26 -11.21 3.58 -7.25
C ARG A 26 -9.86 3.02 -6.77
N HIS A 27 -8.98 3.93 -6.33
CA HIS A 27 -7.63 3.58 -5.86
C HIS A 27 -6.69 2.96 -6.90
N THR A 28 -6.89 3.28 -8.18
CA THR A 28 -5.96 2.90 -9.23
C THR A 28 -4.64 3.66 -9.08
N HIS A 29 -3.52 2.92 -9.13
CA HIS A 29 -2.19 3.52 -9.12
C HIS A 29 -1.72 3.73 -10.55
N LYS A 30 -1.33 4.98 -10.86
CA LYS A 30 -0.79 5.38 -12.16
C LYS A 30 0.55 6.09 -12.00
N THR A 31 1.38 6.06 -13.04
CA THR A 31 2.54 6.95 -13.17
C THR A 31 2.08 8.39 -13.40
N ARG A 32 3.01 9.35 -13.43
CA ARG A 32 2.74 10.73 -13.82
C ARG A 32 2.17 10.84 -15.23
N ASP A 33 2.63 9.98 -16.14
CA ASP A 33 2.20 9.92 -17.53
C ASP A 33 0.88 9.15 -17.73
N GLY A 34 0.19 8.83 -16.63
CA GLY A 34 -1.10 8.17 -16.63
C GLY A 34 -1.06 6.64 -16.86
N GLN A 35 0.11 6.01 -16.92
CA GLN A 35 0.22 4.56 -17.10
C GLN A 35 -0.20 3.80 -15.84
N PHE A 36 -1.00 2.76 -16.00
CA PHE A 36 -1.44 1.91 -14.90
C PHE A 36 -0.28 1.10 -14.32
N LEU A 37 -0.20 1.03 -13.00
CA LEU A 37 0.87 0.35 -12.28
C LEU A 37 0.36 -0.85 -11.48
N TRP A 38 1.08 -1.96 -11.61
CA TRP A 38 0.97 -3.06 -10.67
C TRP A 38 1.48 -2.63 -9.29
N THR A 39 0.73 -2.99 -8.25
CA THR A 39 1.11 -2.76 -6.86
C THR A 39 1.27 -4.07 -6.12
N TYR A 40 1.97 -4.03 -4.99
CA TYR A 40 2.05 -5.20 -4.11
C TYR A 40 0.66 -5.71 -3.71
N THR A 41 -0.27 -4.81 -3.41
CA THR A 41 -1.64 -5.15 -3.00
C THR A 41 -2.39 -5.84 -4.13
N SER A 42 -2.31 -5.35 -5.36
CA SER A 42 -2.99 -5.99 -6.51
C SER A 42 -2.45 -7.39 -6.78
N VAL A 43 -1.13 -7.58 -6.74
CA VAL A 43 -0.53 -8.91 -6.89
C VAL A 43 -0.89 -9.83 -5.73
N LYS A 44 -0.80 -9.34 -4.48
CA LYS A 44 -1.17 -10.13 -3.31
C LYS A 44 -2.63 -10.59 -3.37
N ASN A 45 -3.56 -9.71 -3.74
CA ASN A 45 -4.98 -10.07 -3.86
C ASN A 45 -5.21 -11.19 -4.87
N ILE A 46 -4.51 -11.18 -6.01
CA ILE A 46 -4.57 -12.26 -6.99
C ILE A 46 -4.03 -13.57 -6.40
N LEU A 47 -2.88 -13.52 -5.73
CA LEU A 47 -2.25 -14.71 -5.15
C LEU A 47 -3.07 -15.37 -4.03
N VAL A 48 -3.88 -14.61 -3.30
CA VAL A 48 -4.70 -15.14 -2.20
C VAL A 48 -6.13 -15.51 -2.63
N GLU A 49 -6.54 -15.15 -3.87
CA GLU A 49 -7.88 -15.41 -4.34
C GLU A 49 -8.05 -16.87 -4.74
N GLU A 50 -8.94 -17.57 -4.04
CA GLU A 50 -9.19 -19.00 -4.24
C GLU A 50 -10.06 -19.27 -5.47
N ALA A 51 -10.71 -18.28 -6.04
CA ALA A 51 -11.54 -18.42 -7.23
C ALA A 51 -10.79 -19.01 -8.43
N TYR A 52 -9.48 -18.81 -8.51
CA TYR A 52 -8.62 -19.39 -9.55
C TYR A 52 -8.52 -20.92 -9.47
N THR A 53 -8.86 -21.53 -8.33
CA THR A 53 -8.95 -22.99 -8.16
C THR A 53 -10.35 -23.55 -8.45
N GLY A 54 -11.26 -22.71 -8.98
CA GLY A 54 -12.62 -23.13 -9.31
C GLY A 54 -13.65 -22.93 -8.17
N VAL A 55 -13.25 -22.35 -7.03
CA VAL A 55 -14.08 -22.21 -5.84
C VAL A 55 -14.70 -20.82 -5.75
N LEU A 56 -16.02 -20.74 -5.56
CA LEU A 56 -16.71 -19.50 -5.19
C LEU A 56 -16.92 -19.45 -3.69
N ASN A 57 -16.40 -18.41 -3.05
CA ASN A 57 -16.62 -18.13 -1.63
C ASN A 57 -17.53 -16.91 -1.47
N ASN A 58 -18.74 -17.14 -1.00
CA ASN A 58 -19.75 -16.11 -0.70
C ASN A 58 -19.82 -15.81 0.80
N HIS A 59 -20.64 -14.82 1.19
CA HIS A 59 -20.87 -14.45 2.59
C HIS A 59 -19.60 -14.02 3.35
N ARG A 60 -18.70 -13.32 2.63
CA ARG A 60 -17.43 -12.81 3.22
C ARG A 60 -17.64 -11.58 4.09
N ARG A 61 -18.77 -10.87 3.93
CA ARG A 61 -19.09 -9.62 4.63
C ARG A 61 -20.59 -9.51 4.88
N GLU A 62 -20.95 -9.00 6.04
CA GLU A 62 -22.28 -8.50 6.36
C GLU A 62 -22.28 -6.98 6.43
N TYR A 63 -23.38 -6.38 6.03
CA TYR A 63 -23.56 -4.94 6.14
C TYR A 63 -24.63 -4.65 7.20
N ASN A 64 -24.24 -3.97 8.28
CA ASN A 64 -25.14 -3.52 9.32
C ASN A 64 -25.03 -2.00 9.44
N ASN A 65 -26.14 -1.28 9.23
CA ASN A 65 -26.21 0.19 9.26
C ASN A 65 -25.10 0.87 8.43
N GLY A 66 -24.85 0.38 7.20
CA GLY A 66 -23.82 0.91 6.28
C GLY A 66 -22.39 0.56 6.64
N LYS A 67 -22.14 -0.15 7.74
CA LYS A 67 -20.81 -0.63 8.12
C LYS A 67 -20.61 -2.09 7.69
N ALA A 68 -19.53 -2.34 6.96
CA ALA A 68 -19.15 -3.69 6.57
C ALA A 68 -18.44 -4.40 7.74
N LYS A 69 -18.96 -5.55 8.16
CA LYS A 69 -18.31 -6.47 9.10
C LYS A 69 -17.76 -7.66 8.33
N HIS A 70 -16.51 -8.01 8.55
CA HIS A 70 -15.95 -9.24 8.01
C HIS A 70 -16.45 -10.44 8.80
N ILE A 71 -16.84 -11.47 8.05
CA ILE A 71 -17.29 -12.76 8.60
C ILE A 71 -16.11 -13.71 8.65
N ASP A 72 -16.06 -14.57 9.65
CA ASP A 72 -15.01 -15.59 9.76
C ASP A 72 -15.06 -16.53 8.55
N LYS A 73 -13.91 -17.05 8.14
CA LYS A 73 -13.82 -17.96 6.99
C LYS A 73 -14.59 -19.26 7.18
N THR A 74 -14.80 -19.66 8.41
CA THR A 74 -15.60 -20.86 8.76
C THR A 74 -17.07 -20.71 8.40
N ASP A 75 -17.56 -19.49 8.37
CA ASP A 75 -18.97 -19.16 8.11
C ASP A 75 -19.22 -18.73 6.65
N TRP A 76 -18.20 -18.84 5.79
CA TRP A 76 -18.36 -18.56 4.36
C TRP A 76 -19.12 -19.68 3.66
N TYR A 77 -19.97 -19.30 2.71
CA TYR A 77 -20.59 -20.27 1.80
C TYR A 77 -19.62 -20.61 0.69
N ARG A 78 -19.17 -21.86 0.67
CA ARG A 78 -18.16 -22.35 -0.26
C ARG A 78 -18.80 -23.26 -1.29
N HIS A 79 -18.62 -22.94 -2.59
CA HIS A 79 -19.10 -23.70 -3.73
C HIS A 79 -17.90 -24.16 -4.57
N GLU A 80 -17.62 -25.43 -4.57
CA GLU A 80 -16.56 -26.03 -5.40
C GLU A 80 -17.05 -26.26 -6.83
N GLY A 81 -16.14 -26.17 -7.82
CA GLY A 81 -16.46 -26.38 -9.24
C GLY A 81 -17.32 -25.28 -9.86
N PHE A 82 -17.45 -24.12 -9.23
CA PHE A 82 -18.26 -23.02 -9.73
C PHE A 82 -17.59 -22.28 -10.91
N PHE A 83 -16.28 -22.14 -10.88
CA PHE A 83 -15.48 -21.53 -11.93
C PHE A 83 -14.60 -22.58 -12.63
N PRO A 84 -14.19 -22.34 -13.89
CA PRO A 84 -13.11 -23.13 -14.50
C PRO A 84 -11.83 -23.05 -13.68
N VAL A 85 -11.17 -24.18 -13.47
CA VAL A 85 -9.87 -24.25 -12.78
C VAL A 85 -8.80 -23.61 -13.67
N ILE A 86 -8.12 -22.60 -13.17
CA ILE A 86 -7.00 -21.92 -13.85
C ILE A 86 -5.67 -22.34 -13.22
N ILE A 87 -5.66 -22.57 -11.90
CA ILE A 87 -4.49 -22.97 -11.11
C ILE A 87 -4.89 -24.19 -10.29
N GLU A 88 -4.05 -25.23 -10.29
CA GLU A 88 -4.27 -26.43 -9.48
C GLU A 88 -4.26 -26.09 -7.99
N LYS A 89 -5.14 -26.73 -7.23
CA LYS A 89 -5.29 -26.49 -5.80
C LYS A 89 -3.98 -26.68 -5.04
N GLN A 90 -3.19 -27.69 -5.40
CA GLN A 90 -1.88 -27.94 -4.76
C GLN A 90 -0.89 -26.80 -4.94
N GLU A 91 -0.83 -26.22 -6.15
CA GLU A 91 0.02 -25.08 -6.45
C GLU A 91 -0.43 -23.84 -5.66
N TRP A 92 -1.73 -23.57 -5.63
CA TRP A 92 -2.29 -22.46 -4.85
C TRP A 92 -1.97 -22.62 -3.35
N GLU A 93 -2.14 -23.79 -2.77
CA GLU A 93 -1.81 -24.07 -1.37
C GLU A 93 -0.32 -23.89 -1.07
N GLN A 94 0.56 -24.26 -2.00
CA GLN A 94 1.99 -24.02 -1.88
C GLN A 94 2.29 -22.51 -1.81
N VAL A 95 1.65 -21.71 -2.65
CA VAL A 95 1.76 -20.23 -2.62
C VAL A 95 1.27 -19.69 -1.26
N GLN A 96 0.14 -20.19 -0.74
CA GLN A 96 -0.35 -19.76 0.60
C GLN A 96 0.65 -20.08 1.72
N ARG A 97 1.30 -21.26 1.69
CA ARG A 97 2.36 -21.60 2.65
C ARG A 97 3.53 -20.63 2.58
N LEU A 98 4.02 -20.31 1.38
CA LEU A 98 5.10 -19.36 1.18
C LEU A 98 4.73 -17.94 1.65
N LEU A 99 3.50 -17.49 1.38
CA LEU A 99 3.02 -16.19 1.84
C LEU A 99 2.94 -16.11 3.37
N LYS A 100 2.51 -17.19 4.05
CA LYS A 100 2.49 -17.26 5.51
C LYS A 100 3.90 -17.24 6.11
N GLN A 101 4.86 -17.94 5.52
CA GLN A 101 6.27 -17.95 5.97
C GLN A 101 6.92 -16.57 5.83
N GLN A 102 6.55 -15.81 4.81
CA GLN A 102 7.07 -14.45 4.57
C GLN A 102 6.30 -13.36 5.33
N ALA A 103 5.19 -13.69 5.97
CA ALA A 103 4.42 -12.74 6.76
C ALA A 103 5.24 -12.30 7.98
N ARG A 104 5.61 -11.03 8.02
CA ARG A 104 6.21 -10.45 9.22
C ARG A 104 5.13 -10.34 10.29
N PRO A 105 5.43 -10.68 11.56
CA PRO A 105 4.51 -10.44 12.65
C PRO A 105 4.12 -8.96 12.65
N ALA A 106 2.84 -8.67 12.84
CA ALA A 106 2.38 -7.31 13.02
C ALA A 106 3.01 -6.77 14.32
N ASN A 107 4.02 -5.91 14.19
CA ASN A 107 4.59 -5.23 15.35
C ASN A 107 3.53 -4.29 15.91
N GLY A 108 2.80 -4.72 16.94
CA GLY A 108 1.73 -3.98 17.59
C GLY A 108 2.17 -2.69 18.29
N ASN A 109 3.47 -2.45 18.42
CA ASN A 109 4.06 -1.26 19.06
C ASN A 109 5.08 -0.58 18.13
N GLN A 110 4.65 -0.11 16.97
CA GLN A 110 5.44 0.90 16.28
C GLN A 110 5.29 2.21 17.06
N ALA A 111 6.37 2.69 17.67
CA ALA A 111 6.43 4.03 18.23
C ALA A 111 5.89 5.01 17.18
N LYS A 112 4.88 5.80 17.55
CA LYS A 112 4.33 6.82 16.65
C LYS A 112 5.41 7.87 16.45
N HIS A 113 6.01 7.92 15.29
CA HIS A 113 6.96 8.95 14.94
C HIS A 113 6.26 10.30 14.83
N ARG A 114 6.94 11.36 15.30
CA ARG A 114 6.38 12.71 15.51
C ARG A 114 5.63 13.26 14.30
N TYR A 115 6.20 13.11 13.09
CA TYR A 115 5.64 13.66 11.87
C TYR A 115 4.94 12.59 10.97
N ALA A 116 4.65 11.40 11.52
CA ALA A 116 3.98 10.35 10.77
C ALA A 116 2.57 10.77 10.35
N GLY A 117 2.30 10.73 9.04
CA GLY A 117 1.01 11.10 8.47
C GLY A 117 0.80 12.61 8.24
N LEU A 118 1.71 13.48 8.71
CA LEU A 118 1.60 14.94 8.55
C LEU A 118 2.26 15.45 7.26
N LEU A 119 3.26 14.74 6.75
CA LEU A 119 4.03 15.17 5.59
C LEU A 119 3.44 14.63 4.30
N THR A 120 3.27 15.50 3.31
CA THR A 120 2.79 15.15 1.96
C THR A 120 3.84 15.54 0.91
N CYS A 121 4.10 14.66 -0.03
CA CYS A 121 5.02 14.90 -1.13
C CYS A 121 4.37 15.81 -2.18
N GLN A 122 4.95 16.97 -2.46
CA GLN A 122 4.45 17.90 -3.47
C GLN A 122 4.44 17.28 -4.88
N GLU A 123 5.38 16.41 -5.17
CA GLU A 123 5.53 15.84 -6.50
C GLU A 123 4.47 14.77 -6.82
N CYS A 124 4.16 13.85 -5.89
CA CYS A 124 3.27 12.72 -6.15
C CYS A 124 2.04 12.65 -5.24
N GLY A 125 1.85 13.60 -4.33
CA GLY A 125 0.72 13.64 -3.40
C GLY A 125 0.71 12.55 -2.34
N ASN A 126 1.69 11.63 -2.31
CA ASN A 126 1.75 10.57 -1.31
C ASN A 126 2.33 11.08 0.03
N THR A 127 1.89 10.49 1.12
CA THR A 127 2.45 10.75 2.45
C THR A 127 3.89 10.25 2.58
N PHE A 128 4.64 10.83 3.50
CA PHE A 128 5.94 10.30 3.91
C PHE A 128 5.77 9.20 4.95
N ILE A 129 6.68 8.24 4.93
CA ILE A 129 6.76 7.15 5.92
C ILE A 129 8.05 7.29 6.72
N PRO A 130 8.00 7.13 8.06
CA PRO A 130 9.19 7.13 8.88
C PRO A 130 10.00 5.86 8.67
N MET A 131 11.32 6.00 8.60
CA MET A 131 12.28 4.91 8.52
C MET A 131 13.40 5.14 9.53
N ILE A 132 13.67 4.14 10.35
CA ILE A 132 14.81 4.19 11.29
C ILE A 132 16.04 3.69 10.54
N ARG A 133 17.08 4.50 10.53
CA ARG A 133 18.40 4.16 10.00
C ARG A 133 19.38 4.02 11.14
N CYS A 134 19.98 2.83 11.25
CA CYS A 134 21.03 2.57 12.24
C CYS A 134 22.39 2.55 11.53
N TRP A 135 23.33 3.39 11.99
CA TRP A 135 24.69 3.44 11.48
C TRP A 135 25.66 3.70 12.65
N ASN A 136 26.67 2.86 12.80
CA ASN A 136 27.66 2.96 13.87
C ASN A 136 27.04 3.12 15.28
N GLY A 137 26.02 2.32 15.61
CA GLY A 137 25.35 2.38 16.91
C GLY A 137 24.44 3.59 17.14
N LYS A 138 24.36 4.52 16.18
CA LYS A 138 23.42 5.67 16.22
C LYS A 138 22.22 5.39 15.36
N SER A 139 21.01 5.60 15.89
CA SER A 139 19.76 5.52 15.14
C SER A 139 19.26 6.93 14.79
N ARG A 140 18.85 7.11 13.54
CA ARG A 140 18.21 8.34 13.07
C ARG A 140 16.88 8.03 12.40
N VAL A 141 15.91 8.92 12.57
CA VAL A 141 14.62 8.85 11.90
C VAL A 141 14.68 9.68 10.63
N GLU A 142 14.35 9.05 9.52
CA GLU A 142 14.28 9.66 8.20
C GLU A 142 12.86 9.46 7.65
N TYR A 143 12.25 10.52 7.14
CA TYR A 143 10.97 10.45 6.45
C TYR A 143 11.21 10.34 4.95
N VAL A 144 10.66 9.29 4.35
CA VAL A 144 10.85 8.96 2.93
C VAL A 144 9.50 9.01 2.21
N CYS A 145 9.45 9.60 1.02
CA CYS A 145 8.23 9.59 0.20
C CYS A 145 7.74 8.16 -0.05
N ARG A 146 6.51 7.87 0.34
CA ARG A 146 5.88 6.55 0.18
C ARG A 146 5.77 6.13 -1.29
N GLY A 147 5.48 7.10 -2.18
CA GLY A 147 5.38 6.86 -3.62
C GLY A 147 6.70 6.35 -4.19
N TYR A 148 7.80 7.05 -3.91
CA TYR A 148 9.14 6.63 -4.29
C TYR A 148 9.53 5.29 -3.64
N HIS A 149 9.31 5.14 -2.35
CA HIS A 149 9.69 3.92 -1.62
C HIS A 149 9.04 2.65 -2.17
N ARG A 150 7.79 2.74 -2.61
CA ARG A 150 7.03 1.60 -3.14
C ARG A 150 7.29 1.34 -4.62
N ASN A 151 7.30 2.40 -5.41
CA ASN A 151 7.22 2.31 -6.87
C ASN A 151 8.52 2.74 -7.58
N GLY A 152 9.49 3.34 -6.85
CA GLY A 152 10.79 3.74 -7.39
C GLY A 152 10.80 5.08 -8.14
N LYS A 153 11.90 5.32 -8.85
CA LYS A 153 12.18 6.61 -9.54
C LYS A 153 11.20 6.95 -10.67
N SER A 154 10.61 5.94 -11.31
CA SER A 154 9.61 6.14 -12.37
C SER A 154 8.30 6.76 -11.86
N TYR A 155 8.04 6.64 -10.57
CA TYR A 155 6.82 7.17 -9.95
C TYR A 155 7.04 8.53 -9.29
N CYS A 156 8.14 8.73 -8.59
CA CYS A 156 8.47 9.95 -7.88
C CYS A 156 9.97 10.06 -7.66
N SER A 157 10.50 11.27 -7.57
CA SER A 157 11.88 11.50 -7.18
C SER A 157 12.15 11.02 -5.74
N SER A 158 13.42 10.77 -5.41
CA SER A 158 13.79 10.35 -4.06
C SER A 158 13.73 11.52 -3.08
N HIS A 159 12.58 11.73 -2.46
CA HIS A 159 12.44 12.73 -1.41
C HIS A 159 12.65 12.10 -0.04
N ARG A 160 13.57 12.68 0.73
CA ARG A 160 13.94 12.25 2.08
C ARG A 160 14.19 13.48 2.95
N ILE A 161 13.73 13.43 4.19
CA ILE A 161 13.91 14.50 5.15
C ILE A 161 14.25 13.86 6.49
N HIS A 162 15.30 14.33 7.15
CA HIS A 162 15.65 13.90 8.51
C HIS A 162 14.74 14.57 9.54
N GLU A 163 14.41 13.86 10.62
CA GLU A 163 13.56 14.39 11.69
C GLU A 163 14.12 15.67 12.29
N GLU A 164 15.44 15.74 12.48
CA GLU A 164 16.14 16.92 13.00
C GLU A 164 15.88 18.20 12.17
N VAL A 165 15.81 18.07 10.84
CA VAL A 165 15.53 19.18 9.92
C VAL A 165 14.09 19.67 10.09
N LEU A 166 13.16 18.73 10.27
CA LEU A 166 11.76 19.06 10.52
C LEU A 166 11.57 19.74 11.87
N ASP A 167 12.27 19.25 12.91
CA ASP A 167 12.25 19.86 14.24
C ASP A 167 12.74 21.32 14.19
N ALA A 168 13.85 21.59 13.50
CA ALA A 168 14.38 22.94 13.34
C ALA A 168 13.39 23.85 12.58
N ALA A 169 12.80 23.38 11.49
CA ALA A 169 11.83 24.15 10.70
C ALA A 169 10.56 24.48 11.52
N VAL A 170 10.06 23.54 12.32
CA VAL A 170 8.89 23.76 13.18
C VAL A 170 9.21 24.75 14.28
N GLN A 171 10.41 24.69 14.88
CA GLN A 171 10.83 25.65 15.91
C GLN A 171 10.94 27.07 15.34
N GLU A 172 11.59 27.24 14.19
CA GLU A 172 11.71 28.53 13.51
C GLU A 172 10.34 29.15 13.19
N TYR A 173 9.43 28.31 12.67
CA TYR A 173 8.05 28.75 12.40
C TYR A 173 7.32 29.16 13.68
N ALA A 174 7.43 28.40 14.76
CA ALA A 174 6.81 28.71 16.04
C ALA A 174 7.33 30.02 16.64
N GLU A 175 8.64 30.31 16.50
CA GLU A 175 9.23 31.58 16.94
C GLU A 175 8.71 32.76 16.13
N THR A 176 8.57 32.59 14.82
CA THR A 176 8.01 33.61 13.91
C THR A 176 6.57 33.95 14.28
N VAL A 177 5.73 32.94 14.50
CA VAL A 177 4.33 33.12 14.92
C VAL A 177 4.26 33.83 16.30
N ARG A 178 5.10 33.42 17.24
CA ARG A 178 5.14 34.09 18.57
C ARG A 178 5.49 35.58 18.47
N LYS A 179 6.43 35.95 17.60
CA LYS A 179 6.79 37.36 17.38
C LYS A 179 5.63 38.13 16.77
N GLN A 180 4.95 37.58 15.78
CA GLN A 180 3.78 38.20 15.16
C GLN A 180 2.62 38.42 16.14
N CYS A 181 2.32 37.42 16.98
CA CYS A 181 1.28 37.56 18.02
C CYS A 181 1.67 38.50 19.18
N ALA A 182 2.94 38.87 19.35
CA ALA A 182 3.38 39.79 20.40
C ALA A 182 3.38 41.26 19.88
N GLU A 183 3.28 41.48 18.59
CA GLU A 183 3.23 42.79 17.94
C GLU A 183 1.77 43.26 17.65
N GLU A 184 0.76 42.41 17.87
CA GLU A 184 -0.68 42.73 17.91
C GLU A 184 -1.15 43.05 19.33
#